data_fbce15b459540839a126f92e9d7fbd91
#
_entry.id   fbce15b459540839a126f92e9d7fbd91
#
_cell.length_a   1.000
_cell.length_b   1.000
_cell.length_c   1.000
_cell.angle_alpha   90.00
_cell.angle_beta   90.00
_cell.angle_gamma   90.00
#
_symmetry.space_group_name_H-M   'P 1'
#
loop_
_entity.id
_entity.type
_entity.pdbx_description
1 polymer ?
#
loop_
_entity_poly.entity_id
_entity_poly.type
_entity_poly.pdbx_seq_one_letter_code
_entity_poly.pdbx_strand_id
1 'polypeptide(L)'
;MEKRRLKKSFKLGIIFAVLVLAIVAVLQLTKSKPIVHQEPSNNVTEVEQPKVVSGYKEYENAIDPKKVLLMYNELQKAKQTNSDAKAIIAFNNDIIHQPVVQGETNDTYLRTNWKDMSYDSYGSIFMDSWNNLNADDKNTIIYGHYIYEYLTSDRSIMFTPLELFKHQENYEQNKYVALVTDKEVRYYEVSKVFECPLDEIDGVSYPVKDVPYNFTDYTKDEFESYIAAIDKYQYYDTGAKPITYDDHIMTLQTCLEGVETSREVVVCREIGRNSIVDVAKKVASEK
;
A
#
# COMPACT_ATOMS: atom_id res chain seq x y z
N MET A 1 -26.53 -38.45 -19.90
CA MET A 1 -25.67 -37.32 -19.47
C MET A 1 -24.27 -37.70 -18.99
N GLU A 2 -24.03 -38.94 -18.63
CA GLU A 2 -22.76 -39.47 -18.07
C GLU A 2 -21.60 -39.55 -19.08
N LYS A 3 -21.87 -39.95 -20.33
CA LYS A 3 -20.82 -40.07 -21.38
C LYS A 3 -20.17 -38.74 -21.84
N ARG A 4 -20.79 -37.59 -21.55
CA ARG A 4 -20.19 -36.26 -21.86
C ARG A 4 -19.24 -35.76 -20.77
N ARG A 5 -19.41 -36.20 -19.51
CA ARG A 5 -18.49 -35.81 -18.40
C ARG A 5 -17.16 -36.58 -18.49
N LEU A 6 -17.16 -37.83 -18.87
CA LEU A 6 -15.94 -38.65 -19.01
C LEU A 6 -15.03 -38.14 -20.15
N LYS A 7 -15.59 -37.61 -21.26
CA LYS A 7 -14.78 -37.05 -22.35
C LYS A 7 -14.11 -35.72 -21.99
N LYS A 8 -14.68 -34.92 -21.07
CA LYS A 8 -14.06 -33.66 -20.62
C LYS A 8 -12.91 -33.88 -19.65
N SER A 9 -13.06 -34.83 -18.67
CA SER A 9 -11.99 -35.15 -17.73
C SER A 9 -10.80 -35.83 -18.42
N PHE A 10 -11.04 -36.65 -19.45
CA PHE A 10 -9.97 -37.30 -20.20
C PHE A 10 -9.16 -36.26 -21.04
N LYS A 11 -9.82 -35.28 -21.65
CA LYS A 11 -9.11 -34.20 -22.37
C LYS A 11 -8.30 -33.30 -21.41
N LEU A 12 -8.80 -33.00 -20.20
CA LEU A 12 -8.10 -32.23 -19.20
C LEU A 12 -6.83 -32.97 -18.69
N GLY A 13 -6.92 -34.29 -18.50
CA GLY A 13 -5.80 -35.14 -18.12
C GLY A 13 -4.68 -35.19 -19.19
N ILE A 14 -5.03 -35.20 -20.47
CA ILE A 14 -4.05 -35.18 -21.57
C ILE A 14 -3.34 -33.82 -21.63
N ILE A 15 -4.06 -32.70 -21.46
CA ILE A 15 -3.44 -31.35 -21.45
C ILE A 15 -2.47 -31.21 -20.29
N PHE A 16 -2.82 -31.71 -19.10
CA PHE A 16 -1.95 -31.68 -17.94
C PHE A 16 -0.69 -32.54 -18.13
N ALA A 17 -0.83 -33.74 -18.73
CA ALA A 17 0.31 -34.61 -19.01
C ALA A 17 1.28 -33.99 -20.04
N VAL A 18 0.76 -33.30 -21.08
CA VAL A 18 1.59 -32.60 -22.08
C VAL A 18 2.35 -31.42 -21.45
N LEU A 19 1.70 -30.67 -20.54
CA LEU A 19 2.33 -29.56 -19.82
C LEU A 19 3.48 -30.05 -18.91
N VAL A 20 3.28 -31.16 -18.19
CA VAL A 20 4.32 -31.75 -17.34
C VAL A 20 5.50 -32.26 -18.16
N LEU A 21 5.25 -32.89 -19.32
CA LEU A 21 6.30 -33.33 -20.23
C LEU A 21 7.08 -32.18 -20.85
N ALA A 22 6.43 -31.05 -21.15
CA ALA A 22 7.10 -29.85 -21.64
C ALA A 22 8.03 -29.23 -20.57
N ILE A 23 7.60 -29.19 -19.32
CA ILE A 23 8.41 -28.69 -18.19
C ILE A 23 9.64 -29.60 -17.95
N VAL A 24 9.47 -30.94 -18.01
CA VAL A 24 10.58 -31.90 -17.87
C VAL A 24 11.59 -31.76 -19.03
N ALA A 25 11.11 -31.53 -20.26
CA ALA A 25 11.97 -31.32 -21.41
C ALA A 25 12.79 -30.02 -21.29
N VAL A 26 12.21 -28.93 -20.79
CA VAL A 26 12.92 -27.67 -20.53
C VAL A 26 13.98 -27.85 -19.43
N LEU A 27 13.67 -28.60 -18.36
CA LEU A 27 14.62 -28.89 -17.29
C LEU A 27 15.77 -29.81 -17.72
N GLN A 28 15.60 -30.66 -18.76
CA GLN A 28 16.68 -31.49 -19.31
C GLN A 28 17.58 -30.71 -20.27
N LEU A 29 17.09 -29.68 -20.93
CA LEU A 29 17.88 -28.81 -21.80
C LEU A 29 18.81 -27.83 -21.04
N THR A 30 18.59 -27.64 -19.73
CA THR A 30 19.41 -26.79 -18.86
C THR A 30 20.54 -27.53 -18.14
N LYS A 31 20.76 -28.83 -18.38
CA LYS A 31 21.89 -29.57 -17.82
C LYS A 31 23.19 -29.17 -18.53
N SER A 32 23.98 -28.39 -17.83
CA SER A 32 25.30 -27.90 -18.23
C SER A 32 26.30 -29.03 -18.53
N LYS A 33 27.16 -28.79 -19.55
CA LYS A 33 28.28 -29.64 -19.93
C LYS A 33 29.37 -29.68 -18.83
N PRO A 34 30.15 -30.75 -18.69
CA PRO A 34 31.16 -30.88 -17.64
C PRO A 34 32.34 -29.91 -17.88
N ILE A 35 32.80 -29.28 -16.80
CA ILE A 35 33.92 -28.35 -16.77
C ILE A 35 35.23 -29.15 -16.69
N VAL A 36 36.17 -28.84 -17.58
CA VAL A 36 37.56 -29.32 -17.57
C VAL A 36 38.33 -28.50 -16.53
N HIS A 37 38.97 -29.18 -15.56
CA HIS A 37 39.86 -28.57 -14.58
C HIS A 37 41.15 -28.05 -15.23
N GLN A 38 41.47 -26.77 -15.02
CA GLN A 38 42.80 -26.21 -15.09
C GLN A 38 43.25 -25.71 -13.72
N GLU A 39 44.47 -26.01 -13.33
CA GLU A 39 45.08 -25.67 -12.04
C GLU A 39 45.34 -24.16 -11.87
N PRO A 40 45.50 -23.66 -10.60
CA PRO A 40 45.40 -22.24 -10.29
C PRO A 40 46.68 -21.45 -10.54
N SER A 41 46.54 -20.34 -11.23
CA SER A 41 47.52 -19.26 -11.26
C SER A 41 47.17 -18.25 -10.14
N ASN A 42 48.13 -18.06 -9.22
CA ASN A 42 48.06 -17.05 -8.15
C ASN A 42 48.06 -15.64 -8.74
N ASN A 43 46.89 -14.99 -8.72
CA ASN A 43 46.80 -13.53 -8.73
C ASN A 43 45.78 -13.13 -7.68
N VAL A 44 46.25 -12.42 -6.66
CA VAL A 44 45.40 -11.75 -5.66
C VAL A 44 44.63 -10.69 -6.41
N THR A 45 43.36 -10.97 -6.67
CA THR A 45 42.39 -10.01 -7.20
C THR A 45 41.62 -9.43 -6.05
N GLU A 46 41.70 -8.12 -5.97
CA GLU A 46 40.88 -7.21 -5.14
C GLU A 46 39.43 -7.72 -5.00
N VAL A 47 38.95 -7.84 -3.77
CA VAL A 47 37.56 -8.23 -3.49
C VAL A 47 36.67 -7.13 -4.06
N GLU A 48 36.09 -7.35 -5.23
CA GLU A 48 35.04 -6.46 -5.78
C GLU A 48 33.88 -6.39 -4.76
N GLN A 49 33.61 -5.18 -4.31
CA GLN A 49 32.42 -4.90 -3.54
C GLN A 49 31.19 -5.35 -4.35
N PRO A 50 30.15 -5.92 -3.72
CA PRO A 50 28.98 -6.41 -4.42
C PRO A 50 28.36 -5.28 -5.24
N LYS A 51 28.24 -5.50 -6.55
CA LYS A 51 27.59 -4.55 -7.47
C LYS A 51 26.19 -4.24 -6.95
N VAL A 52 25.92 -2.95 -6.75
CA VAL A 52 24.58 -2.42 -6.44
C VAL A 52 23.58 -3.02 -7.44
N VAL A 53 22.57 -3.71 -6.92
CA VAL A 53 21.52 -4.30 -7.76
C VAL A 53 20.79 -3.16 -8.47
N SER A 54 20.90 -3.12 -9.81
CA SER A 54 20.26 -2.07 -10.60
C SER A 54 18.72 -2.09 -10.41
N GLY A 55 18.13 -0.95 -10.12
CA GLY A 55 16.68 -0.81 -9.95
C GLY A 55 16.23 -0.44 -8.53
N TYR A 56 16.91 -0.94 -7.48
CA TYR A 56 16.56 -0.56 -6.12
C TYR A 56 17.09 0.84 -5.79
N LYS A 57 16.20 1.67 -5.23
CA LYS A 57 16.54 2.99 -4.68
C LYS A 57 16.33 2.96 -3.18
N GLU A 58 17.32 3.45 -2.43
CA GLU A 58 17.24 3.56 -0.98
C GLU A 58 16.54 4.89 -0.63
N TYR A 59 15.49 4.78 0.17
CA TYR A 59 14.78 5.93 0.73
C TYR A 59 15.09 5.98 2.22
N GLU A 60 15.89 6.97 2.63
CA GLU A 60 16.32 7.13 4.01
C GLU A 60 15.13 7.09 4.98
N ASN A 61 15.27 6.28 6.03
CA ASN A 61 14.31 6.13 7.13
C ASN A 61 12.88 5.71 6.71
N ALA A 62 12.65 5.27 5.48
CA ALA A 62 11.33 4.85 5.07
C ALA A 62 10.94 3.51 5.75
N ILE A 63 11.07 2.40 5.07
CA ILE A 63 10.67 1.08 5.62
C ILE A 63 11.74 0.06 5.29
N ASP A 64 12.11 -0.80 6.26
CA ASP A 64 13.05 -1.90 6.06
C ASP A 64 12.61 -2.80 4.87
N PRO A 65 13.48 -3.07 3.88
CA PRO A 65 13.19 -3.95 2.76
C PRO A 65 12.66 -5.34 3.17
N LYS A 66 13.13 -5.88 4.30
CA LYS A 66 12.63 -7.16 4.84
C LYS A 66 11.18 -7.06 5.29
N LYS A 67 10.81 -5.94 5.92
CA LYS A 67 9.43 -5.65 6.29
C LYS A 67 8.54 -5.52 5.05
N VAL A 68 9.02 -4.88 3.97
CA VAL A 68 8.29 -4.80 2.70
C VAL A 68 7.97 -6.19 2.15
N LEU A 69 8.93 -7.15 2.19
CA LEU A 69 8.69 -8.52 1.74
C LEU A 69 7.70 -9.28 2.64
N LEU A 70 7.69 -9.01 3.96
CA LEU A 70 6.68 -9.56 4.86
C LEU A 70 5.29 -9.04 4.49
N MET A 71 5.15 -7.72 4.29
CA MET A 71 3.91 -7.09 3.85
C MET A 71 3.43 -7.65 2.49
N TYR A 72 4.34 -7.87 1.55
CA TYR A 72 3.99 -8.52 0.28
C TYR A 72 3.42 -9.94 0.48
N ASN A 73 4.04 -10.75 1.33
CA ASN A 73 3.54 -12.09 1.64
C ASN A 73 2.18 -12.05 2.36
N GLU A 74 1.96 -11.05 3.21
CA GLU A 74 0.66 -10.80 3.86
C GLU A 74 -0.41 -10.42 2.83
N LEU A 75 -0.08 -9.57 1.85
CA LEU A 75 -0.98 -9.25 0.75
C LEU A 75 -1.39 -10.51 -0.03
N GLN A 76 -0.42 -11.38 -0.36
CA GLN A 76 -0.73 -12.62 -1.09
C GLN A 76 -1.68 -13.52 -0.29
N LYS A 77 -1.52 -13.61 1.02
CA LYS A 77 -2.45 -14.34 1.91
C LYS A 77 -3.82 -13.66 2.00
N ALA A 78 -3.84 -12.33 2.13
CA ALA A 78 -5.07 -11.55 2.18
C ALA A 78 -5.91 -11.77 0.91
N LYS A 79 -5.27 -11.76 -0.26
CA LYS A 79 -5.93 -12.03 -1.56
C LYS A 79 -6.49 -13.44 -1.71
N GLN A 80 -5.89 -14.42 -1.04
CA GLN A 80 -6.46 -15.79 -0.98
C GLN A 80 -7.75 -15.83 -0.16
N THR A 81 -7.87 -14.94 0.83
CA THR A 81 -9.06 -14.82 1.68
C THR A 81 -10.14 -13.98 0.99
N ASN A 82 -9.75 -12.83 0.42
CA ASN A 82 -10.63 -11.91 -0.30
C ASN A 82 -9.87 -11.25 -1.44
N SER A 83 -10.34 -11.45 -2.68
CA SER A 83 -9.73 -10.89 -3.90
C SER A 83 -9.75 -9.35 -3.97
N ASP A 84 -10.56 -8.72 -3.12
CA ASP A 84 -10.63 -7.26 -2.99
C ASP A 84 -9.45 -6.66 -2.21
N ALA A 85 -8.59 -7.48 -1.59
CA ALA A 85 -7.34 -7.01 -1.02
C ALA A 85 -6.43 -6.47 -2.14
N LYS A 86 -6.09 -5.18 -2.09
CA LYS A 86 -5.29 -4.48 -3.11
C LYS A 86 -3.90 -4.13 -2.64
N ALA A 87 -3.73 -3.91 -1.34
CA ALA A 87 -2.46 -3.51 -0.75
C ALA A 87 -2.36 -3.90 0.74
N ILE A 88 -1.15 -3.79 1.29
CA ILE A 88 -0.91 -3.65 2.73
C ILE A 88 -0.37 -2.24 2.97
N ILE A 89 -0.96 -1.52 3.90
CA ILE A 89 -0.43 -0.25 4.41
C ILE A 89 0.27 -0.48 5.73
N ALA A 90 1.48 0.07 5.90
CA ALA A 90 2.14 0.08 7.19
C ALA A 90 2.98 1.34 7.39
N PHE A 91 2.90 1.91 8.59
CA PHE A 91 3.83 2.94 9.06
C PHE A 91 5.16 2.32 9.49
N ASN A 92 6.23 3.11 9.51
CA ASN A 92 7.56 2.63 9.88
C ASN A 92 7.60 2.01 11.28
N ASN A 93 6.82 2.51 12.24
CA ASN A 93 6.69 2.00 13.62
C ASN A 93 5.45 1.13 13.87
N ASP A 94 4.79 0.65 12.81
CA ASP A 94 3.61 -0.24 12.91
C ASP A 94 2.44 0.34 13.72
N ILE A 95 2.34 1.67 13.86
CA ILE A 95 1.15 2.29 14.46
C ILE A 95 -0.12 1.92 13.68
N ILE A 96 0.02 1.71 12.39
CA ILE A 96 -0.96 1.08 11.51
C ILE A 96 -0.22 0.05 10.67
N HIS A 97 -0.73 -1.20 10.62
CA HIS A 97 -0.27 -2.27 9.74
C HIS A 97 -1.47 -3.13 9.37
N GLN A 98 -2.09 -2.86 8.23
CA GLN A 98 -3.39 -3.42 7.86
C GLN A 98 -3.49 -3.72 6.36
N PRO A 99 -4.29 -4.74 5.98
CA PRO A 99 -4.75 -4.89 4.61
C PRO A 99 -5.64 -3.73 4.19
N VAL A 100 -5.49 -3.30 2.94
CA VAL A 100 -6.36 -2.34 2.28
C VAL A 100 -7.17 -3.07 1.23
N VAL A 101 -8.49 -3.07 1.40
CA VAL A 101 -9.43 -3.65 0.44
C VAL A 101 -10.05 -2.56 -0.44
N GLN A 102 -10.64 -2.93 -1.57
CA GLN A 102 -11.37 -2.00 -2.44
C GLN A 102 -12.63 -2.66 -2.96
N GLY A 103 -13.78 -2.13 -2.59
CA GLY A 103 -15.08 -2.57 -3.06
C GLY A 103 -15.54 -1.86 -4.33
N GLU A 104 -16.72 -2.24 -4.83
CA GLU A 104 -17.36 -1.56 -5.95
C GLU A 104 -17.80 -0.12 -5.60
N THR A 105 -18.09 0.12 -4.33
CA THR A 105 -18.48 1.44 -3.79
C THR A 105 -17.78 1.69 -2.47
N ASN A 106 -17.73 2.95 -2.03
CA ASN A 106 -17.15 3.34 -0.74
C ASN A 106 -17.95 2.82 0.47
N ASP A 107 -19.18 2.35 0.27
CA ASP A 107 -20.01 1.77 1.34
C ASP A 107 -19.69 0.28 1.57
N THR A 108 -19.08 -0.41 0.57
CA THR A 108 -18.87 -1.86 0.60
C THR A 108 -18.17 -2.32 1.88
N TYR A 109 -17.11 -1.63 2.29
CA TYR A 109 -16.28 -1.99 3.45
C TYR A 109 -16.47 -1.09 4.67
N LEU A 110 -17.38 -0.12 4.59
CA LEU A 110 -17.62 0.82 5.68
C LEU A 110 -18.11 0.12 6.96
N ARG A 111 -18.88 -0.96 6.82
CA ARG A 111 -19.42 -1.77 7.94
C ARG A 111 -19.29 -3.26 7.67
N THR A 112 -18.23 -3.68 6.97
CA THR A 112 -18.03 -5.06 6.55
C THR A 112 -16.63 -5.52 6.89
N ASN A 113 -16.53 -6.68 7.53
CA ASN A 113 -15.26 -7.37 7.76
C ASN A 113 -14.74 -7.93 6.43
N TRP A 114 -13.54 -7.55 6.04
CA TRP A 114 -12.96 -7.96 4.76
C TRP A 114 -12.68 -9.46 4.66
N LYS A 115 -12.56 -10.18 5.80
CA LYS A 115 -12.17 -11.60 5.78
C LYS A 115 -13.32 -12.52 5.40
N ASP A 116 -14.52 -12.24 5.87
CA ASP A 116 -15.69 -13.13 5.73
C ASP A 116 -16.94 -12.41 5.20
N MET A 117 -16.83 -11.13 4.90
CA MET A 117 -17.92 -10.26 4.42
C MET A 117 -19.09 -10.15 5.41
N SER A 118 -18.87 -10.47 6.67
CA SER A 118 -19.88 -10.27 7.72
C SER A 118 -19.99 -8.80 8.12
N TYR A 119 -21.13 -8.44 8.73
CA TYR A 119 -21.29 -7.12 9.33
C TYR A 119 -20.28 -6.93 10.47
N ASP A 120 -19.59 -5.81 10.42
CA ASP A 120 -18.62 -5.38 11.44
C ASP A 120 -18.77 -3.86 11.65
N SER A 121 -19.07 -3.46 12.87
CA SER A 121 -19.21 -2.03 13.19
C SER A 121 -17.92 -1.23 13.00
N TYR A 122 -16.77 -1.90 13.07
CA TYR A 122 -15.46 -1.29 12.80
C TYR A 122 -15.12 -1.26 11.31
N GLY A 123 -15.84 -2.02 10.48
CA GLY A 123 -15.57 -2.12 9.05
C GLY A 123 -14.16 -2.64 8.74
N SER A 124 -13.61 -2.15 7.65
CA SER A 124 -12.24 -2.46 7.20
C SER A 124 -11.56 -1.20 6.73
N ILE A 125 -10.22 -1.20 6.64
CA ILE A 125 -9.49 -0.14 5.95
C ILE A 125 -9.65 -0.37 4.45
N PHE A 126 -10.14 0.63 3.72
CA PHE A 126 -10.46 0.49 2.31
C PHE A 126 -10.01 1.69 1.46
N MET A 127 -9.67 1.38 0.23
CA MET A 127 -9.31 2.36 -0.80
C MET A 127 -10.57 2.89 -1.47
N ASP A 128 -10.57 4.16 -1.86
CA ASP A 128 -11.66 4.78 -2.61
C ASP A 128 -11.97 3.97 -3.88
N SER A 129 -13.26 3.78 -4.15
CA SER A 129 -13.73 2.96 -5.28
C SER A 129 -13.32 3.52 -6.65
N TRP A 130 -13.01 4.81 -6.75
CA TRP A 130 -12.53 5.47 -7.96
C TRP A 130 -11.02 5.33 -8.15
N ASN A 131 -10.25 4.98 -7.11
CA ASN A 131 -8.82 4.79 -7.26
C ASN A 131 -8.47 3.60 -8.16
N ASN A 132 -7.45 3.79 -8.98
CA ASN A 132 -6.88 2.75 -9.82
C ASN A 132 -5.35 2.71 -9.69
N LEU A 133 -4.84 1.79 -8.89
CA LEU A 133 -3.38 1.64 -8.66
C LEU A 133 -2.57 1.41 -9.95
N ASN A 134 -3.21 0.99 -11.04
CA ASN A 134 -2.54 0.79 -12.33
C ASN A 134 -2.60 2.05 -13.23
N ALA A 135 -3.50 2.99 -12.94
CA ALA A 135 -3.64 4.25 -13.69
C ALA A 135 -2.71 5.36 -13.18
N ASP A 136 -2.04 5.12 -12.05
CA ASP A 136 -1.13 6.10 -11.42
C ASP A 136 -1.83 7.39 -11.01
N ASP A 137 -2.98 7.23 -10.33
CA ASP A 137 -3.80 8.33 -9.82
C ASP A 137 -2.95 9.34 -9.04
N LYS A 138 -3.28 10.63 -9.16
CA LYS A 138 -2.61 11.71 -8.43
C LYS A 138 -2.72 11.56 -6.92
N ASN A 139 -3.86 11.05 -6.43
CA ASN A 139 -4.16 10.86 -5.03
C ASN A 139 -4.74 9.46 -4.77
N THR A 140 -4.03 8.66 -4.00
CA THR A 140 -4.54 7.38 -3.49
C THR A 140 -5.25 7.65 -2.16
N ILE A 141 -6.58 7.46 -2.11
CA ILE A 141 -7.38 7.77 -0.94
C ILE A 141 -7.69 6.49 -0.18
N ILE A 142 -7.41 6.48 1.12
CA ILE A 142 -7.68 5.33 1.99
C ILE A 142 -8.47 5.79 3.20
N TYR A 143 -9.56 5.10 3.47
CA TYR A 143 -10.48 5.34 4.56
C TYR A 143 -10.33 4.30 5.66
N GLY A 144 -10.54 4.70 6.90
CA GLY A 144 -10.62 3.82 8.05
C GLY A 144 -11.37 4.48 9.19
N HIS A 145 -12.09 3.69 9.98
CA HIS A 145 -12.80 4.24 11.14
C HIS A 145 -11.86 4.71 12.24
N TYR A 146 -12.27 5.77 12.93
CA TYR A 146 -11.83 6.08 14.27
C TYR A 146 -12.68 5.29 15.26
N ILE A 147 -12.07 4.52 16.13
CA ILE A 147 -12.77 3.71 17.13
C ILE A 147 -12.70 4.41 18.46
N TYR A 148 -13.88 4.85 18.95
CA TYR A 148 -14.00 5.58 20.19
C TYR A 148 -13.54 4.74 21.40
N GLU A 149 -12.90 5.39 22.38
CA GLU A 149 -12.34 4.74 23.57
C GLU A 149 -13.39 3.96 24.38
N TYR A 150 -14.62 4.42 24.41
CA TYR A 150 -15.70 3.71 25.13
C TYR A 150 -16.11 2.39 24.45
N LEU A 151 -15.73 2.16 23.20
CA LEU A 151 -15.97 0.90 22.49
C LEU A 151 -14.80 -0.08 22.68
N THR A 152 -13.59 0.44 22.84
CA THR A 152 -12.39 -0.35 23.04
C THR A 152 -11.28 0.49 23.67
N SER A 153 -10.42 -0.15 24.48
CA SER A 153 -9.18 0.46 24.97
C SER A 153 -8.01 0.26 23.99
N ASP A 154 -8.20 -0.54 22.95
CA ASP A 154 -7.16 -0.77 21.94
C ASP A 154 -7.17 0.38 20.91
N ARG A 155 -6.18 1.27 21.03
CA ARG A 155 -5.98 2.42 20.16
C ARG A 155 -5.24 2.06 18.87
N SER A 156 -4.86 0.80 18.66
CA SER A 156 -4.20 0.32 17.43
C SER A 156 -5.19 -0.15 16.34
N ILE A 157 -6.48 0.01 16.58
CA ILE A 157 -7.53 -0.47 15.67
C ILE A 157 -7.82 0.56 14.58
N MET A 158 -7.94 0.07 13.34
CA MET A 158 -8.29 0.85 12.14
C MET A 158 -7.40 2.09 11.98
N PHE A 159 -7.97 3.27 11.78
CA PHE A 159 -7.27 4.54 11.66
C PHE A 159 -7.26 5.37 12.94
N THR A 160 -7.68 4.80 14.08
CA THR A 160 -7.56 5.47 15.39
C THR A 160 -6.14 5.99 15.65
N PRO A 161 -5.03 5.27 15.31
CA PRO A 161 -3.68 5.78 15.54
C PRO A 161 -3.32 7.05 14.77
N LEU A 162 -4.09 7.48 13.77
CA LEU A 162 -3.83 8.75 13.07
C LEU A 162 -3.92 9.94 14.02
N GLU A 163 -4.71 9.84 15.12
CA GLU A 163 -4.78 10.90 16.15
C GLU A 163 -3.43 11.26 16.77
N LEU A 164 -2.44 10.34 16.74
CA LEU A 164 -1.09 10.63 17.21
C LEU A 164 -0.49 11.84 16.47
N PHE A 165 -0.86 12.03 15.22
CA PHE A 165 -0.37 13.15 14.40
C PHE A 165 -1.01 14.50 14.75
N LYS A 166 -2.01 14.59 15.64
CA LYS A 166 -2.46 15.86 16.21
C LYS A 166 -1.36 16.55 17.02
N HIS A 167 -0.38 15.77 17.49
CA HIS A 167 0.70 16.21 18.35
C HIS A 167 2.03 16.09 17.61
N GLN A 168 2.70 17.22 17.39
CA GLN A 168 3.93 17.31 16.63
C GLN A 168 5.06 16.41 17.14
N GLU A 169 5.13 16.16 18.46
CA GLU A 169 6.12 15.28 19.09
C GLU A 169 6.07 13.83 18.61
N ASN A 170 4.93 13.39 18.05
CA ASN A 170 4.76 12.04 17.50
C ASN A 170 5.17 11.92 16.04
N TYR A 171 5.40 13.04 15.36
CA TYR A 171 5.61 13.09 13.91
C TYR A 171 6.89 12.36 13.49
N GLU A 172 8.04 12.74 14.04
CA GLU A 172 9.36 12.28 13.57
C GLU A 172 9.51 10.75 13.60
N GLN A 173 8.96 10.10 14.60
CA GLN A 173 9.07 8.65 14.76
C GLN A 173 8.07 7.86 13.87
N ASN A 174 7.01 8.51 13.35
CA ASN A 174 5.92 7.84 12.65
C ASN A 174 5.71 8.33 11.21
N LYS A 175 6.53 9.24 10.69
CA LYS A 175 6.26 9.99 9.46
C LYS A 175 6.34 9.20 8.16
N TYR A 176 6.90 7.99 8.17
CA TYR A 176 7.03 7.20 6.94
C TYR A 176 6.01 6.09 6.86
N VAL A 177 5.46 5.91 5.66
CA VAL A 177 4.41 4.95 5.36
C VAL A 177 4.75 4.20 4.07
N ALA A 178 4.53 2.90 4.04
CA ALA A 178 4.59 2.09 2.83
C ALA A 178 3.21 1.59 2.43
N LEU A 179 2.93 1.61 1.14
CA LEU A 179 1.80 0.94 0.51
C LEU A 179 2.36 -0.15 -0.41
N VAL A 180 2.25 -1.42 0.00
CA VAL A 180 2.75 -2.57 -0.75
C VAL A 180 1.63 -3.16 -1.58
N THR A 181 1.82 -3.19 -2.90
CA THR A 181 0.92 -3.76 -3.90
C THR A 181 1.46 -5.07 -4.47
N ASP A 182 0.78 -5.66 -5.45
CA ASP A 182 1.28 -6.86 -6.14
C ASP A 182 2.59 -6.63 -6.93
N LYS A 183 2.86 -5.40 -7.35
CA LYS A 183 3.97 -5.08 -8.27
C LYS A 183 5.09 -4.32 -7.60
N GLU A 184 4.73 -3.41 -6.71
CA GLU A 184 5.63 -2.40 -6.17
C GLU A 184 5.30 -2.06 -4.73
N VAL A 185 6.27 -1.47 -4.06
CA VAL A 185 6.07 -0.69 -2.85
C VAL A 185 6.17 0.79 -3.21
N ARG A 186 5.21 1.57 -2.73
CA ARG A 186 5.22 3.03 -2.76
C ARG A 186 5.54 3.53 -1.37
N TYR A 187 6.54 4.38 -1.27
CA TYR A 187 6.99 4.98 0.00
C TYR A 187 6.49 6.41 0.08
N TYR A 188 5.97 6.77 1.24
CA TYR A 188 5.41 8.08 1.48
C TYR A 188 5.96 8.70 2.75
N GLU A 189 6.02 10.03 2.78
CA GLU A 189 6.27 10.83 3.97
C GLU A 189 5.02 11.63 4.30
N VAL A 190 4.56 11.56 5.56
CA VAL A 190 3.47 12.41 6.06
C VAL A 190 3.87 13.87 5.89
N SER A 191 3.09 14.63 5.14
CA SER A 191 3.43 16.02 4.80
C SER A 191 2.45 17.03 5.37
N LYS A 192 1.15 16.69 5.46
CA LYS A 192 0.13 17.56 6.03
C LYS A 192 -0.77 16.76 6.95
N VAL A 193 -1.10 17.34 8.10
CA VAL A 193 -2.05 16.75 9.07
C VAL A 193 -3.03 17.84 9.49
N PHE A 194 -4.30 17.63 9.24
CA PHE A 194 -5.30 18.68 9.46
C PHE A 194 -6.68 18.15 9.79
N GLU A 195 -7.47 18.99 10.44
CA GLU A 195 -8.90 18.78 10.58
C GLU A 195 -9.63 19.42 9.40
N CYS A 196 -10.33 18.62 8.61
CA CYS A 196 -11.15 19.11 7.51
C CYS A 196 -12.59 19.28 7.96
N PRO A 197 -13.14 20.52 8.00
CA PRO A 197 -14.57 20.73 8.19
C PRO A 197 -15.38 20.07 7.06
N LEU A 198 -16.61 19.69 7.38
CA LEU A 198 -17.55 19.13 6.40
C LEU A 198 -18.73 20.08 6.20
N ASP A 199 -19.14 20.21 4.95
CA ASP A 199 -20.42 20.80 4.56
C ASP A 199 -21.46 19.70 4.44
N GLU A 200 -22.66 19.92 4.96
CA GLU A 200 -23.79 19.02 4.77
C GLU A 200 -24.65 19.51 3.60
N ILE A 201 -24.81 18.65 2.60
CA ILE A 201 -25.64 18.89 1.42
C ILE A 201 -26.61 17.72 1.29
N ASP A 202 -27.91 17.98 1.40
CA ASP A 202 -28.97 16.97 1.31
C ASP A 202 -28.80 15.77 2.26
N GLY A 203 -28.26 16.02 3.46
CA GLY A 203 -28.02 14.99 4.47
C GLY A 203 -26.76 14.16 4.24
N VAL A 204 -25.91 14.56 3.31
CA VAL A 204 -24.60 13.94 3.02
C VAL A 204 -23.49 14.91 3.36
N SER A 205 -22.49 14.43 4.11
CA SER A 205 -21.33 15.23 4.50
C SER A 205 -20.22 15.17 3.44
N TYR A 206 -19.74 16.31 3.00
CA TYR A 206 -18.67 16.48 2.03
C TYR A 206 -17.55 17.33 2.60
N PRO A 207 -16.26 17.16 2.15
CA PRO A 207 -15.21 18.12 2.47
C PRO A 207 -15.63 19.52 2.04
N VAL A 208 -15.24 20.54 2.81
CA VAL A 208 -15.44 21.94 2.38
C VAL A 208 -14.81 22.16 1.01
N LYS A 209 -15.42 23.01 0.19
CA LYS A 209 -15.15 23.13 -1.24
C LYS A 209 -13.67 23.46 -1.58
N ASP A 210 -12.97 24.20 -0.74
CA ASP A 210 -11.57 24.59 -0.97
C ASP A 210 -10.56 23.51 -0.53
N VAL A 211 -11.02 22.41 0.12
CA VAL A 211 -10.19 21.29 0.57
C VAL A 211 -10.73 19.96 0.04
N PRO A 212 -10.77 19.75 -1.27
CA PRO A 212 -11.35 18.53 -1.86
C PRO A 212 -10.38 17.34 -1.77
N TYR A 213 -10.08 16.88 -0.57
CA TYR A 213 -9.12 15.77 -0.33
C TYR A 213 -9.58 14.44 -0.92
N ASN A 214 -10.85 14.31 -1.28
CA ASN A 214 -11.47 13.10 -1.80
C ASN A 214 -11.51 13.02 -3.34
N PHE A 215 -10.74 13.84 -4.05
CA PHE A 215 -10.55 13.68 -5.48
C PHE A 215 -9.36 12.74 -5.74
N THR A 216 -9.51 11.79 -6.66
CA THR A 216 -8.44 10.88 -7.07
C THR A 216 -7.50 11.52 -8.09
N ASP A 217 -7.98 12.53 -8.81
CA ASP A 217 -7.20 13.29 -9.79
C ASP A 217 -7.56 14.78 -9.73
N TYR A 218 -6.66 15.63 -10.22
CA TYR A 218 -6.78 17.09 -10.18
C TYR A 218 -6.17 17.71 -11.43
N THR A 219 -6.75 18.82 -11.90
CA THR A 219 -5.97 19.74 -12.70
C THR A 219 -4.88 20.40 -11.85
N LYS A 220 -3.86 20.98 -12.49
CA LYS A 220 -2.78 21.65 -11.77
C LYS A 220 -3.29 22.76 -10.85
N ASP A 221 -4.19 23.61 -11.35
CA ASP A 221 -4.73 24.74 -10.60
C ASP A 221 -5.57 24.28 -9.39
N GLU A 222 -6.36 23.21 -9.56
CA GLU A 222 -7.12 22.60 -8.46
C GLU A 222 -6.19 22.03 -7.39
N PHE A 223 -5.14 21.32 -7.81
CA PHE A 223 -4.18 20.72 -6.88
C PHE A 223 -3.43 21.78 -6.08
N GLU A 224 -2.88 22.79 -6.75
CA GLU A 224 -2.14 23.87 -6.10
C GLU A 224 -3.04 24.67 -5.15
N SER A 225 -4.30 24.91 -5.54
CA SER A 225 -5.30 25.58 -4.69
C SER A 225 -5.64 24.73 -3.47
N TYR A 226 -5.83 23.42 -3.64
CA TYR A 226 -6.09 22.47 -2.57
C TYR A 226 -4.94 22.44 -1.56
N ILE A 227 -3.71 22.24 -2.03
CA ILE A 227 -2.53 22.18 -1.15
C ILE A 227 -2.33 23.48 -0.36
N ALA A 228 -2.54 24.63 -1.01
CA ALA A 228 -2.46 25.93 -0.33
C ALA A 228 -3.58 26.14 0.70
N ALA A 229 -4.78 25.60 0.44
CA ALA A 229 -5.91 25.72 1.36
C ALA A 229 -5.73 24.89 2.64
N ILE A 230 -5.01 23.76 2.59
CA ILE A 230 -4.74 22.91 3.75
C ILE A 230 -4.07 23.69 4.88
N ASP A 231 -3.18 24.62 4.56
CA ASP A 231 -2.41 25.39 5.54
C ASP A 231 -3.30 26.16 6.54
N LYS A 232 -4.57 26.41 6.20
CA LYS A 232 -5.55 27.03 7.11
C LYS A 232 -6.06 26.09 8.20
N TYR A 233 -6.00 24.77 7.97
CA TYR A 233 -6.63 23.76 8.78
C TYR A 233 -5.62 22.83 9.47
N GLN A 234 -4.33 22.89 9.08
CA GLN A 234 -3.32 21.99 9.62
C GLN A 234 -3.04 22.27 11.10
N TYR A 235 -2.77 21.23 11.85
CA TYR A 235 -2.45 21.36 13.28
C TYR A 235 -1.10 22.04 13.52
N TYR A 236 -0.11 21.77 12.64
CA TYR A 236 1.25 22.34 12.71
C TYR A 236 1.96 22.17 11.35
N ASP A 237 3.05 22.89 11.17
CA ASP A 237 3.97 22.66 10.05
C ASP A 237 4.84 21.44 10.35
N THR A 238 4.75 20.40 9.53
CA THR A 238 5.54 19.17 9.68
C THR A 238 7.01 19.36 9.35
N GLY A 239 7.38 20.43 8.63
CA GLY A 239 8.72 20.64 8.08
C GLY A 239 9.07 19.67 6.93
N ALA A 240 8.11 18.85 6.47
CA ALA A 240 8.30 17.98 5.30
C ALA A 240 8.52 18.82 4.03
N LYS A 241 9.15 18.21 3.03
CA LYS A 241 9.33 18.85 1.73
C LYS A 241 7.97 19.28 1.15
N PRO A 242 7.84 20.50 0.61
CA PRO A 242 6.59 20.97 0.01
C PRO A 242 6.06 20.04 -1.07
N ILE A 243 4.75 19.82 -1.06
CA ILE A 243 4.05 19.06 -2.10
C ILE A 243 3.88 19.96 -3.33
N THR A 244 4.20 19.42 -4.51
CA THR A 244 4.02 20.07 -5.80
C THR A 244 3.10 19.27 -6.70
N TYR A 245 2.62 19.84 -7.80
CA TYR A 245 1.77 19.12 -8.75
C TYR A 245 2.47 17.91 -9.39
N ASP A 246 3.80 17.88 -9.44
CA ASP A 246 4.54 16.71 -9.98
C ASP A 246 4.57 15.53 -9.01
N ASP A 247 4.26 15.75 -7.73
CA ASP A 247 4.21 14.68 -6.73
C ASP A 247 2.88 13.90 -6.83
N HIS A 248 2.94 12.59 -6.50
CA HIS A 248 1.78 11.80 -6.12
C HIS A 248 1.58 11.87 -4.61
N ILE A 249 0.33 11.82 -4.19
CA ILE A 249 -0.02 11.84 -2.77
C ILE A 249 -0.87 10.62 -2.39
N MET A 250 -0.87 10.32 -1.11
CA MET A 250 -1.82 9.41 -0.48
C MET A 250 -2.53 10.16 0.62
N THR A 251 -3.86 10.10 0.62
CA THR A 251 -4.71 10.72 1.64
C THR A 251 -5.29 9.63 2.53
N LEU A 252 -5.01 9.72 3.83
CA LEU A 252 -5.61 8.88 4.86
C LEU A 252 -6.68 9.69 5.58
N GLN A 253 -7.90 9.16 5.68
CA GLN A 253 -9.02 9.88 6.27
C GLN A 253 -9.73 9.03 7.32
N THR A 254 -10.01 9.65 8.48
CA THR A 254 -10.82 9.07 9.55
C THR A 254 -11.75 10.12 10.17
N CYS A 255 -12.70 9.67 11.00
CA CYS A 255 -13.49 10.56 11.81
C CYS A 255 -12.67 11.12 12.97
N LEU A 256 -13.11 12.24 13.55
CA LEU A 256 -12.59 12.75 14.82
C LEU A 256 -13.45 12.25 15.97
N GLU A 257 -12.83 12.03 17.14
CA GLU A 257 -13.54 11.63 18.34
C GLU A 257 -14.58 12.68 18.76
N GLY A 258 -15.85 12.25 18.81
CA GLY A 258 -16.95 13.12 19.24
C GLY A 258 -17.29 14.25 18.28
N VAL A 259 -16.70 14.31 17.08
CA VAL A 259 -16.92 15.37 16.09
C VAL A 259 -17.40 14.76 14.77
N GLU A 260 -18.68 14.91 14.49
CA GLU A 260 -19.29 14.41 13.24
C GLU A 260 -19.12 15.37 12.06
N THR A 261 -18.86 16.65 12.36
CA THR A 261 -18.82 17.75 11.38
C THR A 261 -17.43 17.98 10.78
N SER A 262 -16.46 17.12 11.10
CA SER A 262 -15.11 17.19 10.54
C SER A 262 -14.46 15.81 10.42
N ARG A 263 -13.36 15.76 9.69
CA ARG A 263 -12.53 14.57 9.50
C ARG A 263 -11.08 14.89 9.81
N GLU A 264 -10.38 13.94 10.41
CA GLU A 264 -8.93 13.98 10.47
C GLU A 264 -8.38 13.46 9.16
N VAL A 265 -7.50 14.25 8.55
CA VAL A 265 -6.91 13.96 7.24
C VAL A 265 -5.40 14.06 7.35
N VAL A 266 -4.73 13.00 6.90
CA VAL A 266 -3.27 12.91 6.80
C VAL A 266 -2.91 12.79 5.34
N VAL A 267 -2.25 13.80 4.76
CA VAL A 267 -1.74 13.77 3.39
C VAL A 267 -0.28 13.41 3.41
N CYS A 268 0.05 12.33 2.70
CA CYS A 268 1.40 11.80 2.57
C CYS A 268 1.91 12.06 1.15
N ARG A 269 3.09 12.67 0.99
CA ARG A 269 3.75 12.85 -0.30
C ARG A 269 4.53 11.59 -0.66
N GLU A 270 4.40 11.11 -1.89
CA GLU A 270 5.22 9.99 -2.37
C GLU A 270 6.68 10.43 -2.48
N ILE A 271 7.58 9.65 -1.89
CA ILE A 271 9.02 9.88 -1.91
C ILE A 271 9.75 8.93 -2.85
N GLY A 272 9.09 7.84 -3.26
CA GLY A 272 9.58 6.94 -4.30
C GLY A 272 8.92 5.58 -4.31
N ARG A 273 9.36 4.75 -5.27
CA ARG A 273 8.85 3.40 -5.53
C ARG A 273 9.96 2.42 -5.80
N ASN A 274 9.76 1.17 -5.40
CA ASN A 274 10.59 0.04 -5.82
C ASN A 274 9.70 -1.11 -6.27
N SER A 275 10.09 -1.83 -7.33
CA SER A 275 9.45 -3.08 -7.67
C SER A 275 9.68 -4.11 -6.55
N ILE A 276 8.71 -4.99 -6.30
CA ILE A 276 8.87 -6.09 -5.32
C ILE A 276 10.07 -6.98 -5.70
N VAL A 277 10.33 -7.14 -7.00
CA VAL A 277 11.48 -7.91 -7.48
C VAL A 277 12.80 -7.28 -7.07
N ASP A 278 12.93 -5.94 -7.15
CA ASP A 278 14.18 -5.27 -6.78
C ASP A 278 14.37 -5.25 -5.25
N VAL A 279 13.28 -5.12 -4.49
CA VAL A 279 13.32 -5.29 -3.03
C VAL A 279 13.81 -6.69 -2.66
N ALA A 280 13.28 -7.73 -3.32
CA ALA A 280 13.70 -9.12 -3.07
C ALA A 280 15.18 -9.35 -3.40
N LYS A 281 15.68 -8.79 -4.50
CA LYS A 281 17.11 -8.85 -4.87
C LYS A 281 17.99 -8.13 -3.83
N LYS A 282 17.58 -6.95 -3.36
CA LYS A 282 18.27 -6.19 -2.30
C LYS A 282 18.42 -7.03 -1.04
N VAL A 283 17.32 -7.59 -0.53
CA VAL A 283 17.32 -8.45 0.68
C VAL A 283 18.18 -9.70 0.48
N ALA A 284 18.19 -10.30 -0.71
CA ALA A 284 19.01 -11.46 -1.01
C ALA A 284 20.52 -11.13 -1.06
N SER A 285 20.87 -9.92 -1.46
CA SER A 285 22.29 -9.47 -1.52
C SER A 285 22.89 -9.11 -0.16
N GLU A 286 22.07 -8.99 0.89
CA GLU A 286 22.50 -8.70 2.26
C GLU A 286 22.81 -9.95 3.09
N LYS A 287 22.60 -11.14 2.53
CA LYS A 287 22.93 -12.45 3.15
C LYS A 287 24.33 -12.90 2.80
#